data_9536d4077a5d419f34fb3f90415c0bf8
#
_entry.id   9536d4077a5d419f34fb3f90415c0bf8
#
_cell.length_a   1.000
_cell.length_b   1.000
_cell.length_c   1.000
_cell.angle_alpha   90.00
_cell.angle_beta   90.00
_cell.angle_gamma   90.00
#
_symmetry.space_group_name_H-M   'P 1'
#
loop_
_entity.id
_entity.type
_entity.pdbx_description
1 polymer ?
#
loop_
_entity_poly.entity_id
_entity_poly.type
_entity_poly.pdbx_seq_one_letter_code
_entity_poly.pdbx_strand_id
1 'polypeptide(L)'
;RKKWGTKTRDFWCCHGTMVQAQTLYPELVWFTDGDKITAAQYIPSEFTAEMNGANVTVSQTTGMKYYNDQAFFDEKDDGQMSRWLLKFSVKCDKPVRFTLSLRVPEWAKGVELEVNGKNTAAPVKNGWLDITADWQNDSVQVFFPSELRAETLPDMPELMSVVEGPIVLAGIIGSDCGITGADKLNEQFMPQMEHTYGTFPWRQNSWRTRNQPQSVMFRPLYEVTDEEYTVYFTKK
;
A
#
# COMPACT_ATOMS: atom_id res chain seq x y z
N ARG A 1 19.67 -17.15 -12.43
CA ARG A 1 18.25 -17.07 -12.79
C ARG A 1 17.45 -17.93 -11.81
N LYS A 2 16.53 -17.32 -11.04
CA LYS A 2 15.58 -18.06 -10.20
C LYS A 2 14.52 -18.72 -11.08
N LYS A 3 14.16 -19.94 -10.73
CA LYS A 3 13.03 -20.65 -11.34
C LYS A 3 11.94 -20.79 -10.28
N TRP A 4 10.70 -20.66 -10.71
CA TRP A 4 9.57 -21.00 -9.86
C TRP A 4 9.55 -22.50 -9.62
N GLY A 5 9.17 -22.88 -8.40
CA GLY A 5 8.96 -24.28 -8.07
C GLY A 5 7.76 -24.89 -8.80
N THR A 6 7.69 -26.19 -8.81
CA THR A 6 6.52 -26.92 -9.28
C THR A 6 5.50 -27.09 -8.16
N LYS A 7 4.24 -27.35 -8.51
CA LYS A 7 3.17 -27.56 -7.52
C LYS A 7 3.41 -28.76 -6.59
N THR A 8 4.25 -29.69 -6.97
CA THR A 8 4.35 -31.00 -6.31
C THR A 8 5.77 -31.49 -5.97
N ARG A 9 6.82 -30.85 -6.48
CA ARG A 9 8.19 -31.39 -6.37
C ARG A 9 9.20 -30.51 -5.66
N ASP A 10 8.89 -29.25 -5.44
CA ASP A 10 9.83 -28.26 -4.92
C ASP A 10 9.37 -27.71 -3.56
N PHE A 11 8.87 -28.60 -2.70
CA PHE A 11 8.43 -28.21 -1.36
C PHE A 11 9.60 -28.37 -0.37
N TRP A 12 10.22 -27.25 -0.04
CA TRP A 12 11.31 -27.17 0.93
C TRP A 12 10.78 -26.85 2.33
N CYS A 13 11.57 -27.09 3.37
CA CYS A 13 11.22 -26.77 4.75
C CYS A 13 10.79 -25.30 4.92
N CYS A 14 11.42 -24.36 4.18
CA CYS A 14 11.05 -22.94 4.19
C CYS A 14 9.63 -22.69 3.68
N HIS A 15 9.15 -23.47 2.73
CA HIS A 15 7.77 -23.38 2.25
C HIS A 15 6.76 -23.77 3.35
N GLY A 16 7.08 -24.79 4.14
CA GLY A 16 6.28 -25.19 5.30
C GLY A 16 6.16 -24.06 6.32
N THR A 17 7.27 -23.41 6.65
CA THR A 17 7.30 -22.26 7.56
C THR A 17 6.48 -21.08 7.00
N MET A 18 6.61 -20.79 5.71
CA MET A 18 5.83 -19.71 5.07
C MET A 18 4.33 -20.01 5.06
N VAL A 19 3.93 -21.26 4.87
CA VAL A 19 2.52 -21.67 4.94
C VAL A 19 1.98 -21.49 6.36
N GLN A 20 2.76 -21.87 7.39
CA GLN A 20 2.36 -21.66 8.78
C GLN A 20 2.18 -20.18 9.13
N ALA A 21 3.01 -19.29 8.59
CA ALA A 21 2.89 -17.85 8.82
C ALA A 21 1.51 -17.31 8.43
N GLN A 22 0.86 -17.88 7.41
CA GLN A 22 -0.48 -17.48 6.98
C GLN A 22 -1.54 -17.66 8.07
N THR A 23 -1.37 -18.64 8.96
CA THR A 23 -2.33 -18.90 10.05
C THR A 23 -2.26 -17.87 11.16
N LEU A 24 -1.16 -17.11 11.26
CA LEU A 24 -0.96 -16.08 12.29
C LEU A 24 -1.47 -14.72 11.87
N TYR A 25 -1.66 -14.46 10.56
CA TYR A 25 -2.10 -13.14 10.09
C TYR A 25 -3.41 -12.67 10.71
N PRO A 26 -4.46 -13.51 10.90
CA PRO A 26 -5.69 -13.07 11.55
C PRO A 26 -5.47 -12.53 12.97
N GLU A 27 -4.52 -13.11 13.72
CA GLU A 27 -4.20 -12.69 15.08
C GLU A 27 -3.46 -11.35 15.15
N LEU A 28 -2.91 -10.88 14.01
CA LEU A 28 -2.13 -9.65 13.92
C LEU A 28 -2.91 -8.46 13.33
N VAL A 29 -4.17 -8.67 12.98
CA VAL A 29 -4.98 -7.64 12.29
C VAL A 29 -5.59 -6.67 13.29
N TRP A 30 -6.21 -7.20 14.35
CA TRP A 30 -6.98 -6.44 15.31
C TRP A 30 -6.50 -6.65 16.74
N PHE A 31 -6.54 -5.59 17.52
CA PHE A 31 -6.23 -5.63 18.95
C PHE A 31 -7.24 -4.80 19.72
N THR A 32 -7.44 -5.14 20.99
CA THR A 32 -8.24 -4.35 21.94
C THR A 32 -7.43 -4.02 23.18
N ASP A 33 -7.64 -2.82 23.71
CA ASP A 33 -7.08 -2.37 24.99
C ASP A 33 -8.03 -1.36 25.61
N GLY A 34 -8.72 -1.79 26.68
CA GLY A 34 -9.72 -0.95 27.37
C GLY A 34 -10.84 -0.51 26.42
N ASP A 35 -10.93 0.78 26.18
CA ASP A 35 -11.91 1.43 25.29
C ASP A 35 -11.39 1.66 23.86
N LYS A 36 -10.35 0.92 23.46
CA LYS A 36 -9.70 1.08 22.15
C LYS A 36 -9.78 -0.20 21.32
N ILE A 37 -10.18 -0.07 20.05
CA ILE A 37 -10.05 -1.09 19.01
C ILE A 37 -8.97 -0.61 18.03
N THR A 38 -7.96 -1.44 17.79
CA THR A 38 -6.81 -1.09 16.96
C THR A 38 -6.77 -1.97 15.70
N ALA A 39 -6.76 -1.35 14.52
CA ALA A 39 -6.43 -2.00 13.25
C ALA A 39 -4.92 -1.83 12.98
N ALA A 40 -4.16 -2.90 13.19
CA ALA A 40 -2.71 -2.91 13.01
C ALA A 40 -2.28 -3.33 11.60
N GLN A 41 -3.11 -4.15 10.92
CA GLN A 41 -2.91 -4.62 9.55
C GLN A 41 -4.18 -4.39 8.73
N TYR A 42 -4.00 -4.07 7.44
CA TYR A 42 -5.10 -3.74 6.55
C TYR A 42 -5.41 -4.89 5.59
N ILE A 43 -5.88 -5.98 6.18
CA ILE A 43 -6.37 -7.16 5.46
C ILE A 43 -7.90 -7.12 5.54
N PRO A 44 -8.66 -7.25 4.44
CA PRO A 44 -10.10 -7.29 4.48
C PRO A 44 -10.61 -8.30 5.51
N SER A 45 -11.31 -7.82 6.52
CA SER A 45 -11.71 -8.62 7.67
C SER A 45 -12.80 -7.94 8.49
N GLU A 46 -13.40 -8.70 9.38
CA GLU A 46 -14.37 -8.24 10.36
C GLU A 46 -13.91 -8.62 11.77
N PHE A 47 -14.12 -7.73 12.71
CA PHE A 47 -13.78 -7.90 14.12
C PHE A 47 -14.99 -7.57 14.98
N THR A 48 -15.31 -8.44 15.93
CA THR A 48 -16.40 -8.25 16.89
C THR A 48 -15.87 -8.29 18.31
N ALA A 49 -16.28 -7.31 19.11
CA ALA A 49 -15.92 -7.23 20.53
C ALA A 49 -17.07 -6.61 21.35
N GLU A 50 -17.07 -6.88 22.63
CA GLU A 50 -17.88 -6.11 23.59
C GLU A 50 -17.08 -4.89 24.07
N MET A 51 -17.62 -3.69 23.87
CA MET A 51 -17.01 -2.41 24.25
C MET A 51 -17.99 -1.64 25.11
N ASN A 52 -17.62 -1.36 26.35
CA ASN A 52 -18.46 -0.58 27.29
C ASN A 52 -19.93 -1.08 27.38
N GLY A 53 -20.11 -2.42 27.35
CA GLY A 53 -21.39 -3.09 27.42
C GLY A 53 -22.23 -3.03 26.11
N ALA A 54 -21.65 -2.66 24.99
CA ALA A 54 -22.25 -2.76 23.66
C ALA A 54 -21.53 -3.79 22.80
N ASN A 55 -22.27 -4.52 21.96
CA ASN A 55 -21.66 -5.37 20.93
C ASN A 55 -21.25 -4.49 19.74
N VAL A 56 -19.98 -4.50 19.42
CA VAL A 56 -19.38 -3.69 18.37
C VAL A 56 -18.83 -4.62 17.29
N THR A 57 -19.17 -4.34 16.05
CA THR A 57 -18.58 -4.99 14.86
C THR A 57 -17.89 -3.92 14.03
N VAL A 58 -16.61 -4.10 13.74
CA VAL A 58 -15.84 -3.27 12.84
C VAL A 58 -15.39 -4.11 11.65
N SER A 59 -15.81 -3.73 10.46
CA SER A 59 -15.36 -4.36 9.20
C SER A 59 -14.39 -3.43 8.50
N GLN A 60 -13.33 -3.99 7.91
CA GLN A 60 -12.41 -3.24 7.06
C GLN A 60 -12.30 -3.83 5.67
N THR A 61 -12.16 -2.95 4.68
CA THR A 61 -11.82 -3.28 3.31
C THR A 61 -10.74 -2.33 2.80
N THR A 62 -9.97 -2.79 1.83
CA THR A 62 -8.90 -2.00 1.22
C THR A 62 -9.12 -1.87 -0.27
N GLY A 63 -8.61 -0.79 -0.84
CA GLY A 63 -8.62 -0.54 -2.26
C GLY A 63 -7.58 0.49 -2.62
N MET A 64 -7.55 0.86 -3.88
CA MET A 64 -6.80 2.03 -4.35
C MET A 64 -7.77 2.97 -5.05
N LYS A 65 -7.55 4.26 -4.84
CA LYS A 65 -8.25 5.31 -5.57
C LYS A 65 -7.23 6.08 -6.38
N TYR A 66 -7.42 6.10 -7.68
CA TYR A 66 -6.64 6.95 -8.57
C TYR A 66 -7.11 8.39 -8.42
N TYR A 67 -6.18 9.32 -8.50
CA TYR A 67 -6.48 10.75 -8.32
C TYR A 67 -7.44 11.26 -9.39
N ASN A 68 -7.52 10.59 -10.53
CA ASN A 68 -8.37 11.06 -11.61
C ASN A 68 -8.89 9.92 -12.50
N ASP A 69 -10.12 9.52 -12.29
CA ASP A 69 -10.81 8.60 -13.20
C ASP A 69 -11.07 9.21 -14.59
N GLN A 70 -10.80 10.51 -14.79
CA GLN A 70 -11.09 11.24 -16.01
C GLN A 70 -9.94 12.04 -16.62
N ALA A 71 -8.84 12.28 -15.92
CA ALA A 71 -7.76 13.12 -16.43
C ALA A 71 -6.67 12.33 -17.18
N PHE A 72 -7.00 11.78 -18.30
CA PHE A 72 -6.03 11.23 -19.25
C PHE A 72 -5.06 12.28 -19.82
N PHE A 73 -5.32 13.56 -19.63
CA PHE A 73 -4.63 14.65 -20.33
C PHE A 73 -4.45 15.93 -19.51
N ASP A 74 -4.61 15.90 -18.20
CA ASP A 74 -4.36 17.10 -17.42
C ASP A 74 -2.85 17.21 -17.13
N GLU A 75 -2.18 18.14 -17.79
CA GLU A 75 -0.76 18.45 -17.59
C GLU A 75 -0.40 18.95 -16.17
N LYS A 76 -1.40 19.09 -15.31
CA LYS A 76 -1.26 19.50 -13.91
C LYS A 76 -1.18 18.35 -12.93
N ASP A 77 -1.16 17.11 -13.39
CA ASP A 77 -0.96 15.97 -12.51
C ASP A 77 0.48 16.01 -12.01
N ASP A 78 0.65 16.35 -10.73
CA ASP A 78 1.93 16.47 -10.02
C ASP A 78 2.62 15.12 -9.75
N GLY A 79 2.17 14.06 -10.42
CA GLY A 79 2.71 12.70 -10.30
C GLY A 79 2.15 11.89 -9.12
N GLN A 80 1.22 12.41 -8.34
CA GLN A 80 0.47 11.67 -7.35
C GLN A 80 -0.65 10.85 -8.00
N MET A 81 -0.31 9.70 -8.54
CA MET A 81 -1.23 8.89 -9.34
C MET A 81 -2.14 7.97 -8.56
N SER A 82 -1.82 7.65 -7.33
CA SER A 82 -2.61 6.71 -6.54
C SER A 82 -2.53 6.99 -5.05
N ARG A 83 -3.59 6.60 -4.36
CA ARG A 83 -3.62 6.57 -2.91
C ARG A 83 -4.33 5.32 -2.42
N TRP A 84 -3.82 4.75 -1.36
CA TRP A 84 -4.45 3.63 -0.69
C TRP A 84 -5.69 4.10 0.03
N LEU A 85 -6.80 3.40 -0.20
CA LEU A 85 -8.08 3.68 0.44
C LEU A 85 -8.39 2.55 1.41
N LEU A 86 -8.54 2.90 2.68
CA LEU A 86 -9.01 2.04 3.74
C LEU A 86 -10.45 2.43 4.07
N LYS A 87 -11.35 1.47 4.06
CA LYS A 87 -12.75 1.69 4.42
C LYS A 87 -13.09 0.85 5.64
N PHE A 88 -13.67 1.51 6.63
CA PHE A 88 -14.18 0.87 7.83
C PHE A 88 -15.67 1.12 7.94
N SER A 89 -16.41 0.09 8.35
CA SER A 89 -17.79 0.19 8.80
C SER A 89 -17.85 -0.18 10.28
N VAL A 90 -18.39 0.70 11.08
CA VAL A 90 -18.59 0.49 12.52
C VAL A 90 -20.05 0.30 12.79
N LYS A 91 -20.46 -0.83 13.38
CA LYS A 91 -21.82 -1.16 13.75
C LYS A 91 -21.89 -1.53 15.23
N CYS A 92 -22.78 -0.90 15.96
CA CYS A 92 -23.01 -1.17 17.37
C CYS A 92 -24.51 -1.41 17.62
N ASP A 93 -24.85 -2.32 18.54
CA ASP A 93 -26.23 -2.59 18.94
C ASP A 93 -26.88 -1.41 19.66
N LYS A 94 -26.08 -0.54 20.27
CA LYS A 94 -26.46 0.75 20.85
C LYS A 94 -25.31 1.75 20.73
N PRO A 95 -25.59 3.07 20.83
CA PRO A 95 -24.51 4.07 20.83
C PRO A 95 -23.47 3.78 21.90
N VAL A 96 -22.20 3.78 21.54
CA VAL A 96 -21.09 3.50 22.46
C VAL A 96 -19.86 4.32 22.11
N ARG A 97 -19.23 4.88 23.11
CA ARG A 97 -18.01 5.65 22.97
C ARG A 97 -16.78 4.75 23.09
N PHE A 98 -15.95 4.79 22.05
CA PHE A 98 -14.63 4.14 22.05
C PHE A 98 -13.69 4.82 21.04
N THR A 99 -12.42 4.42 21.05
CA THR A 99 -11.41 4.89 20.12
C THR A 99 -11.13 3.81 19.07
N LEU A 100 -11.32 4.14 17.79
CA LEU A 100 -10.80 3.37 16.66
C LEU A 100 -9.39 3.89 16.35
N SER A 101 -8.38 3.05 16.54
CA SER A 101 -6.97 3.37 16.36
C SER A 101 -6.45 2.69 15.08
N LEU A 102 -5.90 3.46 14.17
CA LEU A 102 -5.43 2.99 12.87
C LEU A 102 -3.93 3.20 12.76
N ARG A 103 -3.19 2.14 12.42
CA ARG A 103 -1.75 2.24 12.19
C ARG A 103 -1.46 3.04 10.92
N VAL A 104 -0.67 4.09 11.04
CA VAL A 104 -0.21 4.87 9.89
C VAL A 104 1.24 4.45 9.56
N PRO A 105 1.48 3.85 8.39
CA PRO A 105 2.83 3.51 7.96
C PRO A 105 3.70 4.75 7.80
N GLU A 106 5.00 4.61 8.04
CA GLU A 106 5.94 5.75 7.99
C GLU A 106 5.99 6.41 6.59
N TRP A 107 5.78 5.64 5.54
CA TRP A 107 5.75 6.15 4.17
C TRP A 107 4.50 6.97 3.85
N ALA A 108 3.38 6.79 4.58
CA ALA A 108 2.13 7.49 4.32
C ALA A 108 2.19 8.92 4.90
N LYS A 109 2.56 9.87 4.08
CA LYS A 109 2.55 11.29 4.43
C LYS A 109 1.25 11.95 3.95
N GLY A 110 0.75 12.93 4.69
CA GLY A 110 -0.45 13.67 4.28
C GLY A 110 -1.73 12.82 4.34
N VAL A 111 -1.91 12.04 5.41
CA VAL A 111 -3.10 11.20 5.63
C VAL A 111 -4.37 12.04 5.60
N GLU A 112 -5.35 11.61 4.81
CA GLU A 112 -6.69 12.21 4.77
C GLU A 112 -7.70 11.28 5.46
N LEU A 113 -8.65 11.87 6.17
CA LEU A 113 -9.69 11.17 6.93
C LEU A 113 -11.07 11.71 6.58
N GLU A 114 -11.98 10.80 6.28
CA GLU A 114 -13.41 11.08 6.18
C GLU A 114 -14.17 10.23 7.21
N VAL A 115 -15.05 10.86 7.99
CA VAL A 115 -15.99 10.18 8.88
C VAL A 115 -17.40 10.53 8.42
N ASN A 116 -18.18 9.51 8.07
CA ASN A 116 -19.54 9.66 7.51
C ASN A 116 -19.59 10.62 6.30
N GLY A 117 -18.58 10.50 5.41
CA GLY A 117 -18.47 11.32 4.21
C GLY A 117 -18.07 12.78 4.45
N LYS A 118 -17.62 13.12 5.66
CA LYS A 118 -17.14 14.47 6.00
C LYS A 118 -15.64 14.43 6.25
N ASN A 119 -14.92 15.32 5.59
CA ASN A 119 -13.50 15.53 5.87
C ASN A 119 -13.28 15.92 7.33
N THR A 120 -12.38 15.23 7.97
CA THR A 120 -12.09 15.34 9.40
C THR A 120 -10.59 15.48 9.60
N ALA A 121 -10.16 16.21 10.61
CA ALA A 121 -8.75 16.29 10.95
C ALA A 121 -8.17 14.89 11.26
N ALA A 122 -6.99 14.59 10.72
CA ALA A 122 -6.29 13.31 10.89
C ALA A 122 -4.95 13.51 11.64
N PRO A 123 -4.97 13.83 12.96
CA PRO A 123 -3.73 14.02 13.70
C PRO A 123 -3.04 12.69 13.96
N VAL A 124 -1.98 12.43 13.21
CA VAL A 124 -1.15 11.23 13.38
C VAL A 124 -0.12 11.47 14.49
N LYS A 125 -0.09 10.59 15.49
CA LYS A 125 0.88 10.63 16.58
C LYS A 125 1.58 9.26 16.70
N ASN A 126 2.89 9.27 16.67
CA ASN A 126 3.72 8.05 16.82
C ASN A 126 3.29 6.89 15.91
N GLY A 127 2.87 7.19 14.68
CA GLY A 127 2.41 6.18 13.72
C GLY A 127 0.97 5.69 13.91
N TRP A 128 0.17 6.40 14.70
CA TRP A 128 -1.24 6.07 14.95
C TRP A 128 -2.17 7.24 14.65
N LEU A 129 -3.32 6.93 14.07
CA LEU A 129 -4.45 7.82 13.89
C LEU A 129 -5.58 7.32 14.81
N ASP A 130 -5.80 8.04 15.91
CA ASP A 130 -6.83 7.73 16.90
C ASP A 130 -8.10 8.55 16.62
N ILE A 131 -9.23 7.86 16.46
CA ILE A 131 -10.53 8.45 16.17
C ILE A 131 -11.47 8.09 17.32
N THR A 132 -11.75 9.03 18.21
CA THR A 132 -12.65 8.82 19.34
C THR A 132 -14.00 9.46 19.05
N ALA A 133 -15.06 8.65 19.08
CA ALA A 133 -16.43 9.11 18.81
C ALA A 133 -17.46 8.26 19.55
N ASP A 134 -18.70 8.72 19.55
CA ASP A 134 -19.87 7.94 19.94
C ASP A 134 -20.36 7.20 18.68
N TRP A 135 -20.02 5.93 18.58
CA TRP A 135 -20.25 5.09 17.41
C TRP A 135 -21.59 4.36 17.48
N GLN A 136 -22.24 4.17 16.30
CA GLN A 136 -23.42 3.30 16.19
C GLN A 136 -23.47 2.64 14.80
N ASN A 137 -23.70 3.40 13.74
CA ASN A 137 -23.71 2.95 12.35
C ASN A 137 -22.91 3.96 11.53
N ASP A 138 -21.60 3.82 11.58
CA ASP A 138 -20.70 4.83 11.05
C ASP A 138 -19.75 4.26 9.99
N SER A 139 -19.28 5.13 9.13
CA SER A 139 -18.26 4.82 8.13
C SER A 139 -17.03 5.69 8.30
N VAL A 140 -15.87 5.09 8.16
CA VAL A 140 -14.58 5.79 8.18
C VAL A 140 -13.83 5.44 6.90
N GLN A 141 -13.31 6.46 6.22
CA GLN A 141 -12.41 6.30 5.09
C GLN A 141 -11.09 7.01 5.40
N VAL A 142 -10.00 6.30 5.17
CA VAL A 142 -8.65 6.86 5.34
C VAL A 142 -7.89 6.69 4.04
N PHE A 143 -7.25 7.76 3.60
CA PHE A 143 -6.45 7.75 2.38
C PHE A 143 -4.97 7.92 2.75
N PHE A 144 -4.16 6.99 2.28
CA PHE A 144 -2.71 7.07 2.38
C PHE A 144 -2.14 7.43 1.00
N PRO A 145 -1.69 8.67 0.80
CA PRO A 145 -0.98 9.04 -0.43
C PRO A 145 0.20 8.12 -0.68
N SER A 146 0.37 7.69 -1.92
CA SER A 146 1.43 6.78 -2.34
C SER A 146 2.36 7.50 -3.30
N GLU A 147 3.64 7.59 -2.94
CA GLU A 147 4.68 8.23 -3.72
C GLU A 147 5.79 7.24 -4.06
N LEU A 148 6.44 7.48 -5.21
CA LEU A 148 7.69 6.80 -5.53
C LEU A 148 8.80 7.33 -4.63
N ARG A 149 9.57 6.42 -4.04
CA ARG A 149 10.75 6.77 -3.26
C ARG A 149 11.89 5.78 -3.50
N ALA A 150 13.10 6.27 -3.32
CA ALA A 150 14.31 5.45 -3.32
C ALA A 150 14.61 4.99 -1.89
N GLU A 151 14.73 3.70 -1.68
CA GLU A 151 15.25 3.12 -0.46
C GLU A 151 16.67 2.63 -0.66
N THR A 152 17.61 3.23 0.04
CA THR A 152 19.04 2.90 -0.05
C THR A 152 19.37 1.72 0.85
N LEU A 153 20.25 0.83 0.40
CA LEU A 153 20.76 -0.25 1.24
C LEU A 153 21.70 0.32 2.31
N PRO A 154 21.58 -0.09 3.58
CA PRO A 154 22.39 0.46 4.67
C PRO A 154 23.89 0.22 4.49
N ASP A 155 24.29 -0.91 3.94
CA ASP A 155 25.68 -1.33 3.73
C ASP A 155 26.22 -1.03 2.33
N MET A 156 25.36 -0.62 1.40
CA MET A 156 25.69 -0.28 0.01
C MET A 156 24.95 0.99 -0.43
N PRO A 157 25.38 2.18 0.02
CA PRO A 157 24.65 3.43 -0.18
C PRO A 157 24.56 3.87 -1.65
N GLU A 158 25.40 3.30 -2.52
CA GLU A 158 25.35 3.49 -3.97
C GLU A 158 24.22 2.69 -4.63
N LEU A 159 23.63 1.71 -3.93
CA LEU A 159 22.49 0.94 -4.41
C LEU A 159 21.20 1.41 -3.75
N MET A 160 20.14 1.35 -4.53
CA MET A 160 18.78 1.65 -4.08
C MET A 160 17.76 0.68 -4.67
N SER A 161 16.64 0.56 -3.97
CA SER A 161 15.39 0.01 -4.50
C SER A 161 14.41 1.14 -4.79
N VAL A 162 13.55 0.95 -5.78
CA VAL A 162 12.44 1.85 -6.06
C VAL A 162 11.18 1.24 -5.43
N VAL A 163 10.49 2.03 -4.62
CA VAL A 163 9.28 1.60 -3.91
C VAL A 163 8.16 2.61 -4.09
N GLU A 164 6.94 2.14 -4.14
CA GLU A 164 5.72 2.96 -4.18
C GLU A 164 4.81 2.57 -3.03
N GLY A 165 4.64 3.47 -2.05
CA GLY A 165 3.96 3.11 -0.82
C GLY A 165 4.61 1.88 -0.16
N PRO A 166 3.89 0.78 0.05
CA PRO A 166 4.44 -0.45 0.62
C PRO A 166 5.04 -1.40 -0.43
N ILE A 167 5.00 -1.04 -1.72
CA ILE A 167 5.29 -1.97 -2.82
C ILE A 167 6.70 -1.76 -3.34
N VAL A 168 7.51 -2.83 -3.33
CA VAL A 168 8.79 -2.87 -4.04
C VAL A 168 8.53 -3.04 -5.53
N LEU A 169 9.13 -2.19 -6.34
CA LEU A 169 9.04 -2.24 -7.79
C LEU A 169 10.27 -2.95 -8.39
N ALA A 170 10.02 -3.88 -9.27
CA ALA A 170 11.05 -4.57 -10.04
C ALA A 170 11.21 -3.92 -11.42
N GLY A 171 12.42 -3.56 -11.78
CA GLY A 171 12.74 -3.18 -13.16
C GLY A 171 12.88 -4.42 -14.03
N ILE A 172 12.12 -4.47 -15.11
CA ILE A 172 12.12 -5.60 -16.07
C ILE A 172 13.29 -5.43 -17.01
N ILE A 173 14.42 -5.94 -16.57
CA ILE A 173 15.68 -5.86 -17.28
C ILE A 173 16.62 -6.98 -16.81
N GLY A 174 17.34 -7.59 -17.76
CA GLY A 174 18.25 -8.71 -17.49
C GLY A 174 19.70 -8.32 -17.21
N SER A 175 20.00 -7.04 -16.99
CA SER A 175 21.34 -6.53 -16.75
C SER A 175 21.37 -5.48 -15.64
N ASP A 176 22.54 -5.21 -15.12
CA ASP A 176 22.73 -4.12 -14.16
C ASP A 176 22.31 -2.78 -14.76
N CYS A 177 21.55 -2.02 -14.03
CA CYS A 177 21.04 -0.73 -14.48
C CYS A 177 21.26 0.34 -13.40
N GLY A 178 21.67 1.52 -13.86
CA GLY A 178 21.75 2.72 -13.00
C GLY A 178 20.61 3.68 -13.32
N ILE A 179 20.15 4.40 -12.30
CA ILE A 179 19.15 5.45 -12.44
C ILE A 179 19.79 6.80 -12.11
N THR A 180 19.79 7.68 -13.11
CA THR A 180 20.26 9.06 -12.99
C THR A 180 19.17 9.91 -12.34
N GLY A 181 19.55 10.80 -11.41
CA GLY A 181 18.58 11.68 -10.72
C GLY A 181 17.72 10.94 -9.72
N ALA A 182 18.28 9.97 -9.01
CA ALA A 182 17.59 9.13 -8.04
C ALA A 182 17.00 9.89 -6.83
N ASP A 183 17.44 11.11 -6.59
CA ASP A 183 16.90 12.05 -5.60
C ASP A 183 15.57 12.69 -6.01
N LYS A 184 15.21 12.57 -7.29
CA LYS A 184 14.00 13.15 -7.88
C LYS A 184 13.25 12.14 -8.74
N LEU A 185 12.86 11.02 -8.15
CA LEU A 185 12.25 9.91 -8.90
C LEU A 185 11.02 10.33 -9.72
N ASN A 186 10.19 11.22 -9.24
CA ASN A 186 9.01 11.69 -9.98
C ASN A 186 9.37 12.37 -11.32
N GLU A 187 10.58 12.95 -11.43
CA GLU A 187 11.08 13.50 -12.68
C GLU A 187 11.64 12.42 -13.62
N GLN A 188 12.01 11.25 -13.09
CA GLN A 188 12.66 10.16 -13.81
C GLN A 188 11.73 9.01 -14.17
N PHE A 189 10.49 9.06 -13.69
CA PHE A 189 9.50 8.02 -13.92
C PHE A 189 8.22 8.64 -14.51
N MET A 190 7.52 7.83 -15.26
CA MET A 190 6.18 8.12 -15.75
C MET A 190 5.31 6.86 -15.61
N PRO A 191 4.02 7.00 -15.36
CA PRO A 191 3.12 5.87 -15.27
C PRO A 191 3.10 5.05 -16.56
N GLN A 192 3.01 3.75 -16.41
CA GLN A 192 2.87 2.84 -17.52
C GLN A 192 1.41 2.75 -17.95
N MET A 193 1.12 3.14 -19.19
CA MET A 193 -0.19 2.91 -19.82
C MET A 193 -0.19 1.58 -20.55
N GLU A 194 -1.16 0.73 -20.30
CA GLU A 194 -1.46 -0.41 -21.15
C GLU A 194 -2.46 0.00 -22.25
N HIS A 195 -2.05 -0.16 -23.50
CA HIS A 195 -2.93 0.00 -24.64
C HIS A 195 -3.77 -1.27 -24.80
N THR A 196 -5.03 -1.22 -24.40
CA THR A 196 -6.02 -2.19 -24.84
C THR A 196 -7.02 -1.48 -25.75
N TYR A 197 -7.42 -2.09 -26.85
CA TYR A 197 -8.27 -1.50 -27.87
C TYR A 197 -9.45 -0.67 -27.31
N GLY A 198 -9.37 0.65 -27.46
CA GLY A 198 -10.43 1.59 -27.09
C GLY A 198 -10.54 1.98 -25.61
N THR A 199 -9.73 1.41 -24.74
CA THR A 199 -9.62 1.79 -23.33
C THR A 199 -8.15 1.90 -22.96
N PHE A 200 -7.83 2.85 -22.08
CA PHE A 200 -6.47 3.06 -21.56
C PHE A 200 -6.49 2.85 -20.05
N PRO A 201 -6.64 1.61 -19.55
CA PRO A 201 -6.53 1.40 -18.12
C PRO A 201 -5.08 1.64 -17.71
N TRP A 202 -4.88 2.56 -16.79
CA TRP A 202 -3.62 2.68 -16.10
C TRP A 202 -3.34 1.37 -15.37
N ARG A 203 -2.17 0.79 -15.61
CA ARG A 203 -1.75 -0.35 -14.82
C ARG A 203 -1.28 0.16 -13.46
N GLN A 204 -1.96 -0.30 -12.44
CA GLN A 204 -1.68 0.05 -11.05
C GLN A 204 -0.24 -0.26 -10.68
N ASN A 205 0.43 0.69 -10.02
CA ASN A 205 1.82 0.56 -9.54
C ASN A 205 2.82 0.14 -10.65
N SER A 206 2.56 0.53 -11.89
CA SER A 206 3.44 0.25 -13.01
C SER A 206 3.96 1.53 -13.61
N TRP A 207 5.26 1.57 -13.85
CA TRP A 207 5.99 2.75 -14.23
C TRP A 207 6.96 2.46 -15.36
N ARG A 208 7.39 3.50 -16.04
CA ARG A 208 8.47 3.46 -17.01
C ARG A 208 9.42 4.60 -16.72
N THR A 209 10.74 4.33 -16.84
CA THR A 209 11.72 5.41 -16.72
C THR A 209 11.63 6.36 -17.90
N ARG A 210 11.86 7.65 -17.62
CA ARG A 210 12.11 8.71 -18.62
C ARG A 210 13.43 9.40 -18.28
N ASN A 211 13.97 10.15 -19.22
CA ASN A 211 15.25 10.88 -19.05
C ASN A 211 16.42 9.97 -18.65
N GLN A 212 16.37 8.69 -19.01
CA GLN A 212 17.40 7.69 -18.77
C GLN A 212 18.03 7.22 -20.09
N PRO A 213 19.29 6.78 -20.08
CA PRO A 213 19.92 6.23 -21.29
C PRO A 213 19.15 5.05 -21.91
N GLN A 214 18.49 4.28 -21.05
CA GLN A 214 17.64 3.15 -21.44
C GLN A 214 16.30 3.25 -20.72
N SER A 215 15.23 3.03 -21.47
CA SER A 215 13.89 2.95 -20.90
C SER A 215 13.68 1.59 -20.23
N VAL A 216 13.36 1.59 -18.96
CA VAL A 216 13.09 0.39 -18.15
C VAL A 216 11.65 0.44 -17.66
N MET A 217 10.95 -0.67 -17.81
CA MET A 217 9.61 -0.85 -17.25
C MET A 217 9.73 -1.35 -15.82
N PHE A 218 8.95 -0.76 -14.93
CA PHE A 218 8.82 -1.16 -13.54
C PHE A 218 7.42 -1.66 -13.25
N ARG A 219 7.33 -2.72 -12.48
CA ARG A 219 6.06 -3.27 -11.98
C ARG A 219 6.22 -3.82 -10.57
N PRO A 220 5.12 -4.05 -9.84
CA PRO A 220 5.17 -4.70 -8.53
C PRO A 220 5.98 -6.01 -8.58
N LEU A 221 6.88 -6.20 -7.64
CA LEU A 221 7.70 -7.42 -7.59
C LEU A 221 6.84 -8.69 -7.51
N TYR A 222 5.68 -8.64 -6.86
CA TYR A 222 4.76 -9.77 -6.76
C TYR A 222 4.05 -10.14 -8.08
N GLU A 223 4.10 -9.26 -9.09
CA GLU A 223 3.55 -9.51 -10.43
C GLU A 223 4.59 -10.07 -11.42
N VAL A 224 5.87 -10.11 -11.01
CA VAL A 224 6.92 -10.67 -11.87
C VAL A 224 6.84 -12.19 -11.87
N THR A 225 6.77 -12.78 -13.05
CA THR A 225 6.66 -14.23 -13.23
C THR A 225 7.95 -14.82 -13.80
N ASP A 226 8.11 -14.80 -15.13
CA ASP A 226 9.24 -15.43 -15.84
C ASP A 226 10.25 -14.42 -16.40
N GLU A 227 9.96 -13.13 -16.27
CA GLU A 227 10.81 -12.07 -16.79
C GLU A 227 12.14 -11.99 -16.02
N GLU A 228 13.19 -11.58 -16.71
CA GLU A 228 14.43 -11.16 -16.08
C GLU A 228 14.23 -9.79 -15.45
N TYR A 229 14.62 -9.64 -14.18
CA TYR A 229 14.40 -8.41 -13.44
C TYR A 229 15.51 -8.12 -12.45
N THR A 230 15.57 -6.87 -12.00
CA THR A 230 16.31 -6.45 -10.82
C THR A 230 15.45 -5.56 -9.92
N VAL A 231 15.75 -5.57 -8.61
CA VAL A 231 15.18 -4.64 -7.63
C VAL A 231 16.21 -3.67 -7.08
N TYR A 232 17.48 -3.83 -7.49
CA TYR A 232 18.57 -2.97 -7.06
C TYR A 232 19.16 -2.21 -8.24
N PHE A 233 19.32 -0.90 -8.04
CA PHE A 233 19.76 0.03 -9.07
C PHE A 233 20.90 0.88 -8.53
N THR A 234 21.93 1.09 -9.33
CA THR A 234 23.00 2.02 -8.98
C THR A 234 22.50 3.46 -9.07
N LYS A 235 22.73 4.26 -8.03
CA LYS A 235 22.48 5.70 -8.06
C LYS A 235 23.51 6.40 -8.95
N LYS A 236 23.05 7.26 -9.85
CA LYS A 236 23.88 8.06 -10.74
C LYS A 236 23.48 9.52 -10.71
#